data_95b9a1c18548e5d94cf05be7c2abe0b9
#
_entry.id   95b9a1c18548e5d94cf05be7c2abe0b9
#
_cell.length_a   1.000
_cell.length_b   1.000
_cell.length_c   1.000
_cell.angle_alpha   90.00
_cell.angle_beta   90.00
_cell.angle_gamma   90.00
#
_symmetry.space_group_name_H-M   'P 1'
#
loop_
_entity.id
_entity.type
_entity.pdbx_description
1 polymer ?
#
loop_
_entity_poly.entity_id
_entity_poly.type
_entity_poly.pdbx_seq_one_letter_code
_entity_poly.pdbx_strand_id
1 'polypeptide(L)'
;MTVEEMEETLASLGIKVIGSRGWEVQGECPAHEERTGHKDRNPSWYINADSGAHICFSCGFKGNLYSLVAYVQGVPLDQATDWANTNLGLLSRLMRLTEPEKEDKQEDTIRVTESMLSAFVDVPAEALQARGLTREAANVYNIRWDRHKGNWIIPVRHVYGQLLGWQEKGFSTRYFNNYPKGMKKAKSLFGYQEYKSGDLIVVESPLDVVRLSSIGITGGVATYGCTISIEQLSAIRGADRIIFALDNDEAGKAASRDMYTRCRELKTEAWFFNYDGVDVKDVGAMSRSEVIHGLDNAQHMIHGERMFK
;
A
#
# COMPACT_ATOMS: atom_id res chain seq x y z
N MET A 1 8.30 -9.45 2.60
CA MET A 1 8.85 -10.80 2.30
C MET A 1 8.16 -11.81 3.19
N THR A 2 8.16 -13.10 2.86
CA THR A 2 7.59 -14.13 3.73
C THR A 2 8.50 -14.39 4.92
N VAL A 3 8.00 -15.13 5.93
CA VAL A 3 8.82 -15.54 7.09
C VAL A 3 9.96 -16.45 6.64
N GLU A 4 9.68 -17.39 5.75
CA GLU A 4 10.68 -18.31 5.18
C GLU A 4 11.77 -17.56 4.41
N GLU A 5 11.39 -16.60 3.57
CA GLU A 5 12.35 -15.74 2.85
C GLU A 5 13.22 -14.92 3.81
N MET A 6 12.66 -14.47 4.94
CA MET A 6 13.42 -13.78 5.97
C MET A 6 14.39 -14.73 6.68
N GLU A 7 13.94 -15.93 7.05
CA GLU A 7 14.79 -16.95 7.68
C GLU A 7 15.98 -17.33 6.78
N GLU A 8 15.76 -17.54 5.48
CA GLU A 8 16.81 -17.81 4.50
C GLU A 8 17.77 -16.63 4.35
N THR A 9 17.24 -15.39 4.33
CA THR A 9 18.05 -14.18 4.29
C THR A 9 18.98 -14.09 5.50
N LEU A 10 18.42 -14.32 6.71
CA LEU A 10 19.20 -14.31 7.94
C LEU A 10 20.27 -15.40 7.95
N ALA A 11 19.94 -16.60 7.48
CA ALA A 11 20.89 -17.69 7.32
C ALA A 11 22.03 -17.34 6.36
N SER A 12 21.73 -16.66 5.23
CA SER A 12 22.74 -16.19 4.27
C SER A 12 23.67 -15.13 4.85
N LEU A 13 23.18 -14.37 5.82
CA LEU A 13 23.95 -13.40 6.60
C LEU A 13 24.70 -14.03 7.78
N GLY A 14 24.62 -15.35 7.97
CA GLY A 14 25.24 -16.05 9.10
C GLY A 14 24.54 -15.82 10.43
N ILE A 15 23.31 -15.32 10.43
CA ILE A 15 22.51 -15.11 11.64
C ILE A 15 21.70 -16.37 11.93
N LYS A 16 21.89 -16.93 13.13
CA LYS A 16 21.17 -18.13 13.54
C LYS A 16 19.75 -17.81 13.96
N VAL A 17 18.77 -18.36 13.25
CA VAL A 17 17.35 -18.31 13.58
C VAL A 17 17.02 -19.33 14.65
N ILE A 18 16.21 -18.91 15.63
CA ILE A 18 15.73 -19.74 16.74
C ILE A 18 14.31 -20.24 16.46
N GLY A 19 13.48 -19.41 15.87
CA GLY A 19 12.11 -19.73 15.50
C GLY A 19 11.34 -18.51 15.04
N SER A 20 10.07 -18.71 14.66
CA SER A 20 9.20 -17.64 14.17
C SER A 20 7.80 -17.75 14.79
N ARG A 21 7.12 -16.61 14.93
CA ARG A 21 5.74 -16.51 15.37
C ARG A 21 5.02 -15.38 14.65
N GLY A 22 4.06 -15.72 13.80
CA GLY A 22 3.43 -14.73 12.92
C GLY A 22 4.48 -14.14 11.96
N TRP A 23 4.63 -12.84 11.94
CA TRP A 23 5.64 -12.13 11.14
C TRP A 23 6.96 -11.91 11.86
N GLU A 24 7.07 -12.28 13.14
CA GLU A 24 8.28 -12.09 13.94
C GLU A 24 9.19 -13.31 13.85
N VAL A 25 10.43 -13.10 13.40
CA VAL A 25 11.49 -14.09 13.37
C VAL A 25 12.47 -13.77 14.50
N GLN A 26 12.69 -14.76 15.38
CA GLN A 26 13.63 -14.67 16.50
C GLN A 26 14.98 -15.27 16.11
N GLY A 27 16.07 -14.58 16.42
CA GLY A 27 17.41 -15.06 16.15
C GLY A 27 18.43 -14.61 17.19
N GLU A 28 19.68 -15.06 17.02
CA GLU A 28 20.82 -14.57 17.78
C GLU A 28 21.17 -13.16 17.28
N CYS A 29 21.30 -12.20 18.19
CA CYS A 29 21.62 -10.82 17.83
C CYS A 29 23.06 -10.69 17.32
N PRO A 30 23.29 -10.25 16.08
CA PRO A 30 24.65 -10.17 15.54
C PRO A 30 25.54 -9.11 16.23
N ALA A 31 24.92 -8.12 16.88
CA ALA A 31 25.65 -7.06 17.57
C ALA A 31 25.77 -7.30 19.09
N HIS A 32 25.22 -8.42 19.60
CA HIS A 32 25.10 -8.59 21.05
C HIS A 32 26.47 -8.68 21.76
N GLU A 33 27.37 -9.50 21.24
CA GLU A 33 28.69 -9.71 21.83
C GLU A 33 29.56 -8.46 21.82
N GLU A 34 29.54 -7.70 20.69
CA GLU A 34 30.25 -6.43 20.57
C GLU A 34 29.72 -5.37 21.56
N ARG A 35 28.39 -5.33 21.76
CA ARG A 35 27.74 -4.29 22.58
C ARG A 35 27.71 -4.62 24.07
N THR A 36 27.79 -5.89 24.46
CA THR A 36 27.65 -6.32 25.86
C THR A 36 28.90 -7.01 26.42
N GLY A 37 29.83 -7.41 25.55
CA GLY A 37 31.01 -8.20 25.92
C GLY A 37 30.71 -9.69 26.17
N HIS A 38 29.48 -10.16 25.93
CA HIS A 38 29.06 -11.53 26.19
C HIS A 38 28.27 -12.09 25.01
N LYS A 39 28.40 -13.42 24.79
CA LYS A 39 27.58 -14.12 23.79
C LYS A 39 26.09 -14.07 24.15
N ASP A 40 25.23 -14.00 23.14
CA ASP A 40 23.79 -14.01 23.30
C ASP A 40 23.28 -15.43 23.68
N ARG A 41 23.25 -15.70 24.99
CA ARG A 41 22.82 -17.01 25.52
C ARG A 41 21.31 -17.16 25.60
N ASN A 42 20.58 -16.05 25.66
CA ASN A 42 19.12 -16.00 25.70
C ASN A 42 18.64 -15.02 24.62
N PRO A 43 18.58 -15.44 23.36
CA PRO A 43 18.26 -14.57 22.25
C PRO A 43 16.96 -13.81 22.46
N SER A 44 17.08 -12.47 22.42
CA SER A 44 15.96 -11.54 22.55
C SER A 44 15.92 -10.57 21.38
N TRP A 45 16.53 -10.94 20.27
CA TRP A 45 16.50 -10.20 19.02
C TRP A 45 15.42 -10.75 18.11
N TYR A 46 14.64 -9.83 17.54
CA TYR A 46 13.55 -10.12 16.63
C TYR A 46 13.65 -9.24 15.40
N ILE A 47 13.24 -9.78 14.26
CA ILE A 47 13.02 -9.05 13.02
C ILE A 47 11.64 -9.37 12.49
N ASN A 48 10.92 -8.34 12.08
CA ASN A 48 9.61 -8.50 11.45
C ASN A 48 9.78 -8.76 9.95
N ALA A 49 9.30 -9.88 9.45
CA ALA A 49 9.47 -10.29 8.05
C ALA A 49 8.71 -9.39 7.06
N ASP A 50 7.63 -8.73 7.49
CA ASP A 50 6.87 -7.83 6.63
C ASP A 50 7.55 -6.46 6.50
N SER A 51 7.93 -5.84 7.61
CA SER A 51 8.51 -4.49 7.64
C SER A 51 10.04 -4.46 7.56
N GLY A 52 10.71 -5.56 7.83
CA GLY A 52 12.18 -5.62 7.99
C GLY A 52 12.72 -4.93 9.24
N ALA A 53 11.86 -4.39 10.11
CA ALA A 53 12.27 -3.75 11.35
C ALA A 53 12.79 -4.79 12.34
N HIS A 54 13.93 -4.50 12.98
CA HIS A 54 14.51 -5.39 13.98
C HIS A 54 14.85 -4.68 15.28
N ILE A 55 14.83 -5.43 16.39
CA ILE A 55 15.24 -4.96 17.72
C ILE A 55 15.77 -6.10 18.57
N CYS A 56 16.86 -5.86 19.29
CA CYS A 56 17.31 -6.70 20.40
C CYS A 56 16.91 -6.03 21.71
N PHE A 57 16.03 -6.67 22.48
CA PHE A 57 15.56 -6.13 23.76
C PHE A 57 16.65 -6.16 24.86
N SER A 58 17.71 -6.93 24.67
CA SER A 58 18.81 -7.02 25.64
C SER A 58 19.88 -5.95 25.41
N CYS A 59 20.41 -5.80 24.17
CA CYS A 59 21.52 -4.88 23.90
C CYS A 59 21.08 -3.57 23.21
N GLY A 60 19.80 -3.42 22.85
CA GLY A 60 19.24 -2.24 22.20
C GLY A 60 19.66 -2.07 20.73
N PHE A 61 20.26 -3.11 20.09
CA PHE A 61 20.55 -3.07 18.66
C PHE A 61 19.24 -3.08 17.88
N LYS A 62 19.03 -2.07 17.04
CA LYS A 62 17.78 -1.90 16.29
C LYS A 62 18.01 -1.21 14.96
N GLY A 63 17.11 -1.46 14.01
CA GLY A 63 17.14 -0.86 12.68
C GLY A 63 16.16 -1.51 11.73
N ASN A 64 16.47 -1.48 10.45
CA ASN A 64 15.78 -2.19 9.40
C ASN A 64 16.71 -3.22 8.72
N LEU A 65 16.17 -4.02 7.80
CA LEU A 65 16.92 -5.07 7.11
C LEU A 65 18.18 -4.53 6.40
N TYR A 66 18.12 -3.35 5.80
CA TYR A 66 19.29 -2.76 5.12
C TYR A 66 20.40 -2.37 6.11
N SER A 67 20.03 -1.80 7.25
CA SER A 67 20.99 -1.48 8.32
C SER A 67 21.57 -2.75 8.98
N LEU A 68 20.80 -3.83 9.03
CA LEU A 68 21.26 -5.14 9.47
C LEU A 68 22.32 -5.70 8.51
N VAL A 69 22.04 -5.68 7.19
CA VAL A 69 22.98 -6.11 6.15
C VAL A 69 24.27 -5.27 6.20
N ALA A 70 24.13 -3.95 6.30
CA ALA A 70 25.29 -3.03 6.43
C ALA A 70 26.17 -3.39 7.61
N TYR A 71 25.55 -3.63 8.77
CA TYR A 71 26.26 -3.99 9.99
C TYR A 71 26.95 -5.35 9.87
N VAL A 72 26.24 -6.39 9.41
CA VAL A 72 26.78 -7.76 9.34
C VAL A 72 27.91 -7.89 8.31
N GLN A 73 27.78 -7.21 7.17
CA GLN A 73 28.79 -7.25 6.10
C GLN A 73 29.91 -6.20 6.27
N GLY A 74 29.76 -5.28 7.22
CA GLY A 74 30.74 -4.21 7.41
C GLY A 74 30.85 -3.23 6.24
N VAL A 75 29.73 -3.00 5.51
CA VAL A 75 29.69 -2.12 4.32
C VAL A 75 28.83 -0.88 4.57
N PRO A 76 29.02 0.21 3.82
CA PRO A 76 28.14 1.37 3.84
C PRO A 76 26.68 1.01 3.47
N LEU A 77 25.72 1.82 3.96
CA LEU A 77 24.29 1.56 3.81
C LEU A 77 23.83 1.51 2.34
N ASP A 78 24.42 2.30 1.46
CA ASP A 78 24.16 2.30 0.02
C ASP A 78 24.53 0.96 -0.61
N GLN A 79 25.72 0.42 -0.30
CA GLN A 79 26.16 -0.88 -0.77
C GLN A 79 25.31 -2.03 -0.19
N ALA A 80 24.93 -1.94 1.07
CA ALA A 80 24.03 -2.90 1.70
C ALA A 80 22.65 -2.89 1.03
N THR A 81 22.17 -1.72 0.64
CA THR A 81 20.90 -1.57 -0.10
C THR A 81 20.98 -2.19 -1.47
N ASP A 82 22.06 -1.97 -2.20
CA ASP A 82 22.30 -2.58 -3.53
C ASP A 82 22.42 -4.11 -3.44
N TRP A 83 23.14 -4.60 -2.41
CA TRP A 83 23.24 -6.04 -2.14
C TRP A 83 21.87 -6.66 -1.83
N ALA A 84 21.10 -6.04 -0.95
CA ALA A 84 19.76 -6.51 -0.58
C ALA A 84 18.82 -6.53 -1.81
N ASN A 85 18.80 -5.46 -2.59
CA ASN A 85 17.97 -5.37 -3.81
C ASN A 85 18.37 -6.42 -4.86
N THR A 86 19.66 -6.75 -4.95
CA THR A 86 20.18 -7.73 -5.92
C THR A 86 19.93 -9.17 -5.46
N ASN A 87 20.23 -9.46 -4.19
CA ASN A 87 20.23 -10.85 -3.71
C ASN A 87 18.83 -11.29 -3.23
N LEU A 88 18.06 -10.42 -2.58
CA LEU A 88 16.71 -10.74 -2.12
C LEU A 88 15.73 -10.81 -3.29
N GLY A 89 15.84 -9.90 -4.26
CA GLY A 89 15.03 -9.93 -5.48
C GLY A 89 15.40 -11.08 -6.43
N LEU A 90 16.66 -11.50 -6.49
CA LEU A 90 17.12 -12.58 -7.37
C LEU A 90 16.79 -13.96 -6.79
N LEU A 91 16.98 -14.17 -5.48
CA LEU A 91 16.63 -15.42 -4.82
C LEU A 91 15.14 -15.70 -4.89
N SER A 92 14.30 -14.70 -4.63
CA SER A 92 12.84 -14.85 -4.77
C SER A 92 12.42 -15.09 -6.24
N ARG A 93 13.15 -14.57 -7.23
CA ARG A 93 12.92 -14.85 -8.65
C ARG A 93 13.41 -16.24 -9.05
N LEU A 94 14.58 -16.67 -8.59
CA LEU A 94 15.12 -18.01 -8.89
C LEU A 94 14.29 -19.10 -8.23
N MET A 95 13.85 -18.91 -7.00
CA MET A 95 12.95 -19.85 -6.31
C MET A 95 11.61 -19.99 -7.02
N ARG A 96 11.01 -18.90 -7.52
CA ARG A 96 9.79 -18.96 -8.34
C ARG A 96 9.98 -19.69 -9.68
N LEU A 97 11.20 -19.77 -10.19
CA LEU A 97 11.51 -20.47 -11.45
C LEU A 97 11.88 -21.94 -11.24
N THR A 98 12.28 -22.33 -10.03
CA THR A 98 12.73 -23.69 -9.70
C THR A 98 11.75 -24.48 -8.84
N GLU A 99 10.81 -23.84 -8.17
CA GLU A 99 9.71 -24.54 -7.55
C GLU A 99 8.70 -24.96 -8.62
N PRO A 100 8.34 -26.26 -8.73
CA PRO A 100 7.07 -26.60 -9.35
C PRO A 100 6.02 -25.80 -8.58
N GLU A 101 5.11 -25.12 -9.31
CA GLU A 101 4.00 -24.38 -8.69
C GLU A 101 3.52 -25.20 -7.49
N LYS A 102 3.97 -24.81 -6.29
CA LYS A 102 3.31 -25.27 -5.08
C LYS A 102 1.91 -24.71 -5.28
N GLU A 103 0.99 -25.60 -5.63
CA GLU A 103 -0.42 -25.33 -5.40
C GLU A 103 -0.48 -24.66 -4.04
N ASP A 104 -0.73 -23.33 -4.05
CA ASP A 104 -1.11 -22.63 -2.83
C ASP A 104 -2.05 -23.59 -2.14
N LYS A 105 -1.67 -24.12 -0.96
CA LYS A 105 -2.63 -24.83 -0.13
C LYS A 105 -3.75 -23.84 -0.02
N GLN A 106 -4.77 -24.06 -0.82
CA GLN A 106 -6.01 -23.34 -0.75
C GLN A 106 -6.46 -23.45 0.71
N GLU A 107 -6.04 -22.49 1.55
CA GLU A 107 -7.02 -22.03 2.52
C GLU A 107 -8.26 -21.86 1.68
N ASP A 108 -9.40 -22.41 2.11
CA ASP A 108 -10.71 -22.32 1.42
C ASP A 108 -11.02 -20.83 1.11
N THR A 109 -10.26 -20.25 0.22
CA THR A 109 -10.40 -18.87 -0.22
C THR A 109 -11.60 -18.90 -1.14
N ILE A 110 -12.73 -18.43 -0.62
CA ILE A 110 -13.95 -18.24 -1.37
C ILE A 110 -13.58 -17.54 -2.67
N ARG A 111 -13.61 -18.29 -3.79
CA ARG A 111 -13.34 -17.72 -5.09
C ARG A 111 -14.45 -16.75 -5.45
N VAL A 112 -14.16 -15.47 -5.35
CA VAL A 112 -15.12 -14.40 -5.67
C VAL A 112 -15.26 -14.29 -7.18
N THR A 113 -16.50 -14.19 -7.65
CA THR A 113 -16.84 -14.10 -9.08
C THR A 113 -17.65 -12.84 -9.36
N GLU A 114 -17.62 -12.38 -10.62
CA GLU A 114 -18.44 -11.23 -11.06
C GLU A 114 -19.95 -11.47 -10.83
N SER A 115 -20.42 -12.71 -10.95
CA SER A 115 -21.81 -13.05 -10.67
C SER A 115 -22.21 -12.80 -9.21
N MET A 116 -21.27 -12.88 -8.26
CA MET A 116 -21.55 -12.55 -6.86
C MET A 116 -21.76 -11.04 -6.67
N LEU A 117 -21.04 -10.19 -7.42
CA LEU A 117 -21.30 -8.75 -7.43
C LEU A 117 -22.65 -8.41 -8.08
N SER A 118 -23.08 -9.17 -9.07
CA SER A 118 -24.37 -8.98 -9.75
C SER A 118 -25.58 -9.26 -8.83
N ALA A 119 -25.36 -9.88 -7.67
CA ALA A 119 -26.41 -10.05 -6.65
C ALA A 119 -26.78 -8.73 -5.94
N PHE A 120 -25.89 -7.74 -5.98
CA PHE A 120 -26.14 -6.41 -5.44
C PHE A 120 -26.81 -5.52 -6.48
N VAL A 121 -27.57 -4.53 -6.01
CA VAL A 121 -28.33 -3.63 -6.88
C VAL A 121 -27.55 -2.36 -7.23
N ASP A 122 -28.06 -1.56 -8.15
CA ASP A 122 -27.53 -0.24 -8.42
C ASP A 122 -27.68 0.68 -7.20
N VAL A 123 -26.75 1.61 -7.07
CA VAL A 123 -26.76 2.56 -5.95
C VAL A 123 -27.98 3.47 -6.02
N PRO A 124 -28.75 3.65 -4.93
CA PRO A 124 -29.90 4.57 -4.90
C PRO A 124 -29.48 6.00 -5.23
N ALA A 125 -30.37 6.76 -5.89
CA ALA A 125 -30.11 8.16 -6.24
C ALA A 125 -29.81 9.03 -5.03
N GLU A 126 -30.49 8.78 -3.92
CA GLU A 126 -30.26 9.47 -2.63
C GLU A 126 -28.82 9.28 -2.12
N ALA A 127 -28.31 8.07 -2.17
CA ALA A 127 -26.93 7.77 -1.74
C ALA A 127 -25.89 8.42 -2.67
N LEU A 128 -26.15 8.40 -3.99
CA LEU A 128 -25.30 9.09 -4.95
C LEU A 128 -25.29 10.60 -4.69
N GLN A 129 -26.46 11.22 -4.55
CA GLN A 129 -26.60 12.65 -4.29
C GLN A 129 -25.90 13.09 -3.00
N ALA A 130 -26.04 12.32 -1.92
CA ALA A 130 -25.41 12.62 -0.64
C ALA A 130 -23.87 12.67 -0.70
N ARG A 131 -23.28 12.02 -1.71
CA ARG A 131 -21.83 12.01 -1.97
C ARG A 131 -21.43 12.82 -3.20
N GLY A 132 -22.38 13.50 -3.86
CA GLY A 132 -22.13 14.23 -5.11
C GLY A 132 -21.64 13.33 -6.25
N LEU A 133 -22.05 12.07 -6.27
CA LEU A 133 -21.69 11.09 -7.31
C LEU A 133 -22.72 11.07 -8.41
N THR A 134 -22.26 10.83 -9.64
CA THR A 134 -23.14 10.55 -10.76
C THR A 134 -23.34 9.04 -10.93
N ARG A 135 -24.46 8.66 -11.53
CA ARG A 135 -24.77 7.25 -11.83
C ARG A 135 -23.79 6.68 -12.85
N GLU A 136 -23.42 7.49 -13.83
CA GLU A 136 -22.46 7.13 -14.87
C GLU A 136 -21.11 6.78 -14.26
N ALA A 137 -20.59 7.62 -13.37
CA ALA A 137 -19.33 7.36 -12.67
C ALA A 137 -19.44 6.10 -11.79
N ALA A 138 -20.52 5.94 -11.02
CA ALA A 138 -20.73 4.75 -10.20
C ALA A 138 -20.76 3.46 -11.06
N ASN A 139 -21.35 3.50 -12.24
CA ASN A 139 -21.40 2.38 -13.17
C ASN A 139 -20.04 2.06 -13.80
N VAL A 140 -19.26 3.08 -14.19
CA VAL A 140 -17.89 2.90 -14.72
C VAL A 140 -17.05 2.08 -13.76
N TYR A 141 -17.11 2.41 -12.47
CA TYR A 141 -16.33 1.72 -11.43
C TYR A 141 -17.04 0.51 -10.82
N ASN A 142 -18.20 0.12 -11.39
CA ASN A 142 -19.01 -1.01 -10.90
C ASN A 142 -19.34 -0.94 -9.40
N ILE A 143 -19.62 0.26 -8.90
CA ILE A 143 -20.07 0.44 -7.52
C ILE A 143 -21.49 -0.12 -7.41
N ARG A 144 -21.74 -0.94 -6.39
CA ARG A 144 -23.03 -1.59 -6.14
C ARG A 144 -23.55 -1.21 -4.75
N TRP A 145 -24.75 -1.68 -4.45
CA TRP A 145 -25.47 -1.39 -3.23
C TRP A 145 -26.08 -2.64 -2.62
N ASP A 146 -25.80 -2.87 -1.35
CA ASP A 146 -26.55 -3.85 -0.56
C ASP A 146 -27.84 -3.20 -0.05
N ARG A 147 -28.95 -3.50 -0.69
CA ARG A 147 -30.26 -2.93 -0.33
C ARG A 147 -30.77 -3.38 1.04
N HIS A 148 -30.29 -4.48 1.57
CA HIS A 148 -30.72 -5.01 2.87
C HIS A 148 -30.00 -4.33 4.03
N LYS A 149 -28.70 -4.03 3.86
CA LYS A 149 -27.87 -3.38 4.88
C LYS A 149 -27.76 -1.86 4.68
N GLY A 150 -28.11 -1.35 3.50
CA GLY A 150 -27.91 0.05 3.16
C GLY A 150 -26.43 0.42 3.02
N ASN A 151 -25.63 -0.48 2.46
CA ASN A 151 -24.17 -0.33 2.37
C ASN A 151 -23.70 -0.18 0.91
N TRP A 152 -22.66 0.62 0.72
CA TRP A 152 -21.88 0.64 -0.50
C TRP A 152 -21.13 -0.68 -0.66
N ILE A 153 -21.14 -1.22 -1.88
CA ILE A 153 -20.34 -2.39 -2.29
C ILE A 153 -19.32 -1.91 -3.31
N ILE A 154 -18.07 -1.92 -2.92
CA ILE A 154 -16.97 -1.37 -3.68
C ILE A 154 -16.07 -2.53 -4.11
N PRO A 155 -15.98 -2.86 -5.41
CA PRO A 155 -15.16 -3.99 -5.87
C PRO A 155 -13.68 -3.74 -5.58
N VAL A 156 -12.99 -4.79 -5.18
CA VAL A 156 -11.53 -4.79 -5.01
C VAL A 156 -10.94 -5.67 -6.10
N ARG A 157 -10.16 -5.06 -6.99
CA ARG A 157 -9.55 -5.74 -8.13
C ARG A 157 -8.03 -5.71 -8.04
N HIS A 158 -7.42 -6.83 -8.41
CA HIS A 158 -5.98 -6.86 -8.69
C HIS A 158 -5.64 -5.83 -9.78
N VAL A 159 -4.43 -5.30 -9.79
CA VAL A 159 -3.98 -4.36 -10.85
C VAL A 159 -4.16 -4.91 -12.27
N TYR A 160 -4.22 -6.21 -12.46
CA TYR A 160 -4.54 -6.87 -13.74
C TYR A 160 -6.04 -7.11 -14.00
N GLY A 161 -6.93 -6.51 -13.18
CA GLY A 161 -8.38 -6.54 -13.38
C GLY A 161 -9.13 -7.68 -12.71
N GLN A 162 -8.47 -8.72 -12.22
CA GLN A 162 -9.12 -9.84 -11.53
C GLN A 162 -9.86 -9.36 -10.27
N LEU A 163 -11.12 -9.76 -10.11
CA LEU A 163 -11.89 -9.49 -8.91
C LEU A 163 -11.36 -10.33 -7.74
N LEU A 164 -10.95 -9.67 -6.68
CA LEU A 164 -10.48 -10.30 -5.43
C LEU A 164 -11.57 -10.36 -4.37
N GLY A 165 -12.52 -9.43 -4.43
CA GLY A 165 -13.60 -9.30 -3.47
C GLY A 165 -14.22 -7.91 -3.52
N TRP A 166 -14.79 -7.48 -2.42
CA TRP A 166 -15.34 -6.13 -2.28
C TRP A 166 -15.17 -5.58 -0.86
N GLN A 167 -15.24 -4.27 -0.75
CA GLN A 167 -15.44 -3.59 0.52
C GLN A 167 -16.91 -3.26 0.70
N GLU A 168 -17.43 -3.50 1.90
CA GLU A 168 -18.71 -2.99 2.35
C GLU A 168 -18.46 -1.73 3.19
N LYS A 169 -19.07 -0.61 2.82
CA LYS A 169 -18.98 0.66 3.56
C LYS A 169 -20.38 1.14 3.89
N GLY A 170 -20.66 1.40 5.17
CA GLY A 170 -21.95 1.92 5.62
C GLY A 170 -22.24 3.30 5.03
N PHE A 171 -23.50 3.55 4.63
CA PHE A 171 -23.93 4.87 4.17
C PHE A 171 -24.17 5.82 5.35
N SER A 172 -24.94 5.41 6.32
CA SER A 172 -25.29 6.20 7.52
C SER A 172 -24.58 5.72 8.79
N THR A 173 -23.70 4.76 8.68
CA THR A 173 -22.97 4.17 9.81
C THR A 173 -21.48 4.16 9.55
N ARG A 174 -20.69 4.00 10.62
CA ARG A 174 -19.21 3.78 10.49
C ARG A 174 -18.87 2.32 10.16
N TYR A 175 -19.82 1.56 9.61
CA TYR A 175 -19.57 0.18 9.23
C TYR A 175 -18.57 0.08 8.09
N PHE A 176 -17.63 -0.82 8.26
CA PHE A 176 -16.63 -1.16 7.24
C PHE A 176 -16.26 -2.64 7.36
N ASN A 177 -16.26 -3.36 6.25
CA ASN A 177 -15.87 -4.75 6.18
C ASN A 177 -15.25 -5.07 4.81
N ASN A 178 -14.41 -6.11 4.75
CA ASN A 178 -13.90 -6.66 3.50
C ASN A 178 -14.40 -8.08 3.31
N TYR A 179 -14.82 -8.41 2.09
CA TYR A 179 -15.21 -9.74 1.71
C TYR A 179 -14.37 -10.23 0.52
N PRO A 180 -13.77 -11.43 0.58
CA PRO A 180 -13.69 -12.31 1.77
C PRO A 180 -12.86 -11.68 2.89
N LYS A 181 -13.09 -12.15 4.11
CA LYS A 181 -12.29 -11.72 5.26
C LYS A 181 -10.82 -12.10 5.04
N GLY A 182 -9.90 -11.19 5.34
CA GLY A 182 -8.47 -11.42 5.10
C GLY A 182 -7.99 -11.13 3.67
N MET A 183 -8.86 -10.61 2.78
CA MET A 183 -8.49 -10.22 1.42
C MET A 183 -7.27 -9.30 1.41
N LYS A 184 -6.23 -9.72 0.69
CA LYS A 184 -4.97 -8.96 0.53
C LYS A 184 -5.12 -7.87 -0.53
N LYS A 185 -5.07 -6.60 -0.12
CA LYS A 185 -5.23 -5.44 -1.00
C LYS A 185 -3.92 -4.86 -1.54
N ALA A 186 -2.77 -5.39 -1.10
CA ALA A 186 -1.45 -4.88 -1.48
C ALA A 186 -1.19 -4.86 -3.00
N LYS A 187 -1.90 -5.70 -3.77
CA LYS A 187 -1.82 -5.76 -5.24
C LYS A 187 -3.05 -5.18 -5.93
N SER A 188 -3.81 -4.34 -5.23
CA SER A 188 -5.08 -3.79 -5.71
C SER A 188 -5.01 -2.27 -5.74
N LEU A 189 -5.48 -1.67 -6.83
CA LEU A 189 -5.69 -0.24 -6.96
C LEU A 189 -7.07 -0.01 -7.55
N PHE A 190 -7.95 0.65 -6.81
CA PHE A 190 -9.26 0.99 -7.33
C PHE A 190 -9.14 2.00 -8.47
N GLY A 191 -9.87 1.79 -9.55
CA GLY A 191 -9.87 2.68 -10.71
C GLY A 191 -8.69 2.52 -11.67
N TYR A 192 -7.71 1.66 -11.36
CA TYR A 192 -6.51 1.50 -12.20
C TYR A 192 -6.83 0.95 -13.59
N GLN A 193 -7.85 0.10 -13.74
CA GLN A 193 -8.29 -0.44 -15.03
C GLN A 193 -8.87 0.64 -15.95
N GLU A 194 -9.36 1.74 -15.37
CA GLU A 194 -9.96 2.87 -16.08
C GLU A 194 -8.93 3.94 -16.46
N TYR A 195 -7.74 3.89 -15.86
CA TYR A 195 -6.63 4.79 -16.22
C TYR A 195 -6.10 4.44 -17.62
N LYS A 196 -5.93 5.46 -18.46
CA LYS A 196 -5.42 5.29 -19.83
C LYS A 196 -4.10 6.03 -20.05
N SER A 197 -4.04 7.31 -19.67
CA SER A 197 -2.88 8.18 -19.84
C SER A 197 -3.07 9.49 -19.09
N GLY A 198 -2.04 10.32 -19.04
CA GLY A 198 -2.04 11.62 -18.39
C GLY A 198 -1.77 11.55 -16.90
N ASP A 199 -2.38 12.44 -16.13
CA ASP A 199 -2.22 12.48 -14.69
C ASP A 199 -2.87 11.27 -14.02
N LEU A 200 -2.10 10.57 -13.20
CA LEU A 200 -2.61 9.53 -12.32
C LEU A 200 -2.72 10.11 -10.91
N ILE A 201 -3.96 10.27 -10.43
CA ILE A 201 -4.29 10.94 -9.17
C ILE A 201 -4.53 9.87 -8.10
N VAL A 202 -3.61 9.76 -7.16
CA VAL A 202 -3.66 8.76 -6.09
C VAL A 202 -4.37 9.33 -4.87
N VAL A 203 -5.49 8.73 -4.49
CA VAL A 203 -6.31 9.09 -3.32
C VAL A 203 -6.42 7.92 -2.35
N GLU A 204 -6.96 8.14 -1.15
CA GLU A 204 -7.14 7.08 -0.16
C GLU A 204 -8.40 6.26 -0.39
N SER A 205 -9.50 6.91 -0.71
CA SER A 205 -10.83 6.31 -0.76
C SER A 205 -11.31 6.03 -2.18
N PRO A 206 -11.83 4.83 -2.48
CA PRO A 206 -12.47 4.54 -3.76
C PRO A 206 -13.61 5.50 -4.13
N LEU A 207 -14.38 5.97 -3.16
CA LEU A 207 -15.48 6.90 -3.44
C LEU A 207 -15.00 8.28 -3.90
N ASP A 208 -13.76 8.68 -3.54
CA ASP A 208 -13.17 9.93 -4.03
C ASP A 208 -12.77 9.80 -5.51
N VAL A 209 -12.31 8.61 -5.94
CA VAL A 209 -12.12 8.32 -7.37
C VAL A 209 -13.43 8.46 -8.15
N VAL A 210 -14.52 7.90 -7.63
CA VAL A 210 -15.85 8.03 -8.25
C VAL A 210 -16.31 9.49 -8.24
N ARG A 211 -15.98 10.25 -7.20
CA ARG A 211 -16.28 11.69 -7.11
C ARG A 211 -15.50 12.50 -8.15
N LEU A 212 -14.19 12.25 -8.29
CA LEU A 212 -13.37 12.88 -9.36
C LEU A 212 -13.99 12.63 -10.73
N SER A 213 -14.33 11.39 -11.05
CA SER A 213 -15.00 11.04 -12.30
C SER A 213 -16.34 11.75 -12.45
N SER A 214 -17.12 11.87 -11.37
CA SER A 214 -18.44 12.56 -11.38
C SER A 214 -18.34 14.04 -11.70
N ILE A 215 -17.21 14.67 -11.44
CA ILE A 215 -16.94 16.07 -11.79
C ILE A 215 -16.10 16.20 -13.07
N GLY A 216 -15.95 15.12 -13.83
CA GLY A 216 -15.26 15.13 -15.13
C GLY A 216 -13.73 15.15 -15.03
N ILE A 217 -13.16 14.64 -13.94
CA ILE A 217 -11.71 14.47 -13.76
C ILE A 217 -11.41 12.98 -13.82
N THR A 218 -10.56 12.58 -14.77
CA THR A 218 -10.16 11.20 -15.02
C THR A 218 -8.79 10.90 -14.39
N GLY A 219 -8.39 9.63 -14.37
CA GLY A 219 -7.08 9.21 -13.86
C GLY A 219 -7.01 9.02 -12.34
N GLY A 220 -8.14 9.11 -11.63
CA GLY A 220 -8.19 8.80 -10.19
C GLY A 220 -7.97 7.31 -9.92
N VAL A 221 -7.13 7.00 -8.92
CA VAL A 221 -6.93 5.65 -8.37
C VAL A 221 -6.89 5.71 -6.84
N ALA A 222 -7.37 4.66 -6.16
CA ALA A 222 -7.33 4.62 -4.71
C ALA A 222 -6.57 3.41 -4.17
N THR A 223 -5.85 3.65 -3.08
CA THR A 223 -5.04 2.66 -2.35
C THR A 223 -5.83 1.84 -1.34
N TYR A 224 -7.10 2.17 -1.12
CA TYR A 224 -7.97 1.61 -0.08
C TYR A 224 -7.52 1.92 1.36
N GLY A 225 -6.80 3.01 1.57
CA GLY A 225 -6.29 3.49 2.85
C GLY A 225 -5.08 4.42 2.66
N CYS A 226 -4.52 4.90 3.77
CA CYS A 226 -3.45 5.89 3.80
C CYS A 226 -2.05 5.37 3.43
N THR A 227 -1.88 4.07 3.19
CA THR A 227 -0.58 3.49 2.81
C THR A 227 -0.60 2.90 1.41
N ILE A 228 0.50 3.05 0.68
CA ILE A 228 0.70 2.39 -0.61
C ILE A 228 1.72 1.26 -0.45
N SER A 229 1.43 0.10 -1.02
CA SER A 229 2.38 -1.01 -1.07
C SER A 229 3.44 -0.79 -2.17
N ILE A 230 4.54 -1.54 -2.08
CA ILE A 230 5.56 -1.55 -3.13
C ILE A 230 4.96 -2.02 -4.46
N GLU A 231 4.07 -3.02 -4.42
CA GLU A 231 3.39 -3.56 -5.59
C GLU A 231 2.46 -2.52 -6.24
N GLN A 232 1.70 -1.78 -5.43
CA GLN A 232 0.85 -0.69 -5.91
C GLN A 232 1.70 0.43 -6.54
N LEU A 233 2.76 0.86 -5.86
CA LEU A 233 3.66 1.89 -6.38
C LEU A 233 4.36 1.44 -7.67
N SER A 234 4.79 0.17 -7.74
CA SER A 234 5.38 -0.40 -8.94
C SER A 234 4.41 -0.44 -10.12
N ALA A 235 3.11 -0.69 -9.86
CA ALA A 235 2.09 -0.70 -10.91
C ALA A 235 1.87 0.67 -11.54
N ILE A 236 1.92 1.76 -10.75
CA ILE A 236 1.66 3.12 -11.23
C ILE A 236 2.90 3.82 -11.80
N ARG A 237 4.07 3.24 -11.64
CA ARG A 237 5.38 3.84 -12.01
C ARG A 237 5.51 4.25 -13.46
N GLY A 238 4.71 3.63 -14.36
CA GLY A 238 4.68 3.94 -15.79
C GLY A 238 3.71 5.05 -16.18
N ALA A 239 3.05 5.71 -15.22
CA ALA A 239 2.17 6.83 -15.51
C ALA A 239 2.96 8.09 -15.91
N ASP A 240 2.37 8.93 -16.75
CA ASP A 240 3.01 10.15 -17.25
C ASP A 240 3.34 11.12 -16.10
N ARG A 241 2.41 11.27 -15.15
CA ARG A 241 2.60 12.06 -13.92
C ARG A 241 1.80 11.43 -12.77
N ILE A 242 2.44 11.15 -11.66
CA ILE A 242 1.81 10.60 -10.46
C ILE A 242 1.60 11.75 -9.47
N ILE A 243 0.35 11.99 -9.08
CA ILE A 243 -0.01 13.05 -8.13
C ILE A 243 -0.66 12.40 -6.89
N PHE A 244 -0.01 12.49 -5.74
CA PHE A 244 -0.59 12.05 -4.47
C PHE A 244 -1.51 13.14 -3.92
N ALA A 245 -2.81 12.85 -3.87
CA ALA A 245 -3.86 13.70 -3.32
C ALA A 245 -4.51 13.00 -2.11
N LEU A 246 -3.68 12.70 -1.10
CA LEU A 246 -4.11 12.07 0.14
C LEU A 246 -4.89 13.06 1.02
N ASP A 247 -5.58 12.58 2.06
CA ASP A 247 -6.40 13.41 2.92
C ASP A 247 -5.63 14.62 3.50
N ASN A 248 -6.27 15.77 3.62
CA ASN A 248 -5.70 17.01 4.13
C ASN A 248 -5.80 17.11 5.66
N ASP A 249 -5.63 15.99 6.34
CA ASP A 249 -5.53 15.92 7.80
C ASP A 249 -4.11 15.46 8.23
N GLU A 250 -3.85 15.42 9.52
CA GLU A 250 -2.52 15.06 10.02
C GLU A 250 -2.10 13.65 9.62
N ALA A 251 -3.06 12.73 9.48
CA ALA A 251 -2.77 11.35 9.03
C ALA A 251 -2.39 11.33 7.55
N GLY A 252 -3.13 12.06 6.68
CA GLY A 252 -2.83 12.16 5.25
C GLY A 252 -1.52 12.91 4.99
N LYS A 253 -1.20 13.95 5.77
CA LYS A 253 0.11 14.63 5.70
C LYS A 253 1.25 13.69 6.10
N ALA A 254 1.06 12.87 7.14
CA ALA A 254 2.06 11.86 7.52
C ALA A 254 2.21 10.80 6.43
N ALA A 255 1.11 10.35 5.84
CA ALA A 255 1.12 9.43 4.70
C ALA A 255 1.83 10.03 3.47
N SER A 256 1.61 11.33 3.19
CA SER A 256 2.30 12.02 2.10
C SER A 256 3.82 12.08 2.29
N ARG A 257 4.29 12.28 3.52
CA ARG A 257 5.73 12.21 3.86
C ARG A 257 6.30 10.79 3.67
N ASP A 258 5.54 9.77 4.06
CA ASP A 258 5.94 8.36 3.82
C ASP A 258 6.00 8.07 2.31
N MET A 259 5.00 8.52 1.54
CA MET A 259 5.01 8.38 0.08
C MET A 259 6.22 9.09 -0.57
N TYR A 260 6.52 10.30 -0.13
CA TYR A 260 7.71 11.03 -0.57
C TYR A 260 9.00 10.20 -0.36
N THR A 261 9.15 9.62 0.84
CA THR A 261 10.32 8.79 1.18
C THR A 261 10.39 7.55 0.27
N ARG A 262 9.27 6.82 0.11
CA ARG A 262 9.19 5.63 -0.75
C ARG A 262 9.46 5.94 -2.22
N CYS A 263 8.92 7.05 -2.73
CA CYS A 263 9.19 7.48 -4.11
C CYS A 263 10.67 7.78 -4.33
N ARG A 264 11.34 8.39 -3.36
CA ARG A 264 12.80 8.60 -3.42
C ARG A 264 13.57 7.29 -3.44
N GLU A 265 13.27 6.38 -2.54
CA GLU A 265 13.91 5.05 -2.45
C GLU A 265 13.76 4.26 -3.75
N LEU A 266 12.57 4.28 -4.34
CA LEU A 266 12.25 3.56 -5.57
C LEU A 266 12.58 4.35 -6.85
N LYS A 267 13.17 5.55 -6.75
CA LYS A 267 13.46 6.45 -7.87
C LYS A 267 12.22 6.67 -8.75
N THR A 268 11.07 6.86 -8.12
CA THR A 268 9.79 7.14 -8.78
C THR A 268 9.50 8.62 -8.67
N GLU A 269 9.33 9.29 -9.80
CA GLU A 269 8.99 10.70 -9.83
C GLU A 269 7.53 10.91 -9.42
N ALA A 270 7.28 11.90 -8.56
CA ALA A 270 5.96 12.15 -8.00
C ALA A 270 5.70 13.63 -7.70
N TRP A 271 4.43 13.98 -7.71
CA TRP A 271 3.90 15.29 -7.31
C TRP A 271 2.96 15.10 -6.13
N PHE A 272 2.76 16.15 -5.38
CA PHE A 272 1.85 16.20 -4.23
C PHE A 272 0.83 17.29 -4.46
N PHE A 273 -0.44 16.94 -4.33
CA PHE A 273 -1.58 17.82 -4.54
C PHE A 273 -1.49 19.05 -3.64
N ASN A 274 -1.83 20.22 -4.16
CA ASN A 274 -1.81 21.44 -3.38
C ASN A 274 -3.20 21.76 -2.83
N TYR A 275 -3.33 21.76 -1.51
CA TYR A 275 -4.54 22.09 -0.76
C TYR A 275 -4.57 23.57 -0.30
N ASP A 276 -3.62 24.42 -0.73
CA ASP A 276 -3.55 25.81 -0.28
C ASP A 276 -4.83 26.57 -0.60
N GLY A 277 -5.35 27.26 0.42
CA GLY A 277 -6.57 28.06 0.30
C GLY A 277 -7.88 27.28 0.33
N VAL A 278 -7.84 25.97 0.58
CA VAL A 278 -9.04 25.11 0.65
C VAL A 278 -9.10 24.41 2.02
N ASP A 279 -10.18 24.68 2.74
CA ASP A 279 -10.43 24.07 4.08
C ASP A 279 -11.37 22.87 3.93
N VAL A 280 -10.86 21.81 3.31
CA VAL A 280 -11.58 20.53 3.17
C VAL A 280 -10.67 19.38 3.52
N LYS A 281 -11.29 18.26 3.88
CA LYS A 281 -10.58 17.06 4.33
C LYS A 281 -9.92 16.31 3.16
N ASP A 282 -10.61 16.19 2.03
CA ASP A 282 -10.21 15.36 0.91
C ASP A 282 -10.72 15.94 -0.43
N VAL A 283 -10.21 15.43 -1.52
CA VAL A 283 -10.63 15.85 -2.87
C VAL A 283 -12.10 15.51 -3.18
N GLY A 284 -12.68 14.54 -2.46
CA GLY A 284 -14.08 14.17 -2.59
C GLY A 284 -15.05 15.26 -2.16
N ALA A 285 -14.61 16.18 -1.29
CA ALA A 285 -15.40 17.33 -0.84
C ALA A 285 -15.24 18.57 -1.73
N MET A 286 -14.27 18.56 -2.67
CA MET A 286 -13.94 19.71 -3.52
C MET A 286 -14.89 19.88 -4.70
N SER A 287 -15.01 21.13 -5.16
CA SER A 287 -15.55 21.46 -6.49
C SER A 287 -14.56 21.10 -7.59
N ARG A 288 -15.03 21.00 -8.83
CA ARG A 288 -14.17 20.75 -10.00
C ARG A 288 -13.05 21.79 -10.15
N SER A 289 -13.36 23.07 -9.94
CA SER A 289 -12.38 24.17 -10.05
C SER A 289 -11.30 24.10 -9.00
N GLU A 290 -11.63 23.74 -7.76
CA GLU A 290 -10.66 23.56 -6.66
C GLU A 290 -9.74 22.36 -6.95
N VAL A 291 -10.28 21.23 -7.42
CA VAL A 291 -9.45 20.08 -7.79
C VAL A 291 -8.49 20.43 -8.94
N ILE A 292 -8.96 21.08 -10.00
CA ILE A 292 -8.09 21.51 -11.11
C ILE A 292 -6.99 22.44 -10.59
N HIS A 293 -7.35 23.42 -9.76
CA HIS A 293 -6.37 24.34 -9.16
C HIS A 293 -5.29 23.58 -8.38
N GLY A 294 -5.69 22.62 -7.55
CA GLY A 294 -4.76 21.81 -6.75
C GLY A 294 -3.87 20.91 -7.62
N LEU A 295 -4.38 20.38 -8.74
CA LEU A 295 -3.61 19.58 -9.70
C LEU A 295 -2.61 20.43 -10.49
N ASP A 296 -3.02 21.62 -10.96
CA ASP A 296 -2.18 22.55 -11.71
C ASP A 296 -1.04 23.11 -10.84
N ASN A 297 -1.28 23.27 -9.55
CA ASN A 297 -0.31 23.74 -8.55
C ASN A 297 0.33 22.61 -7.75
N ALA A 298 0.19 21.35 -8.17
CA ALA A 298 0.79 20.22 -7.50
C ALA A 298 2.32 20.37 -7.41
N GLN A 299 2.86 20.12 -6.24
CA GLN A 299 4.27 20.36 -5.94
C GLN A 299 5.11 19.12 -6.27
N HIS A 300 6.13 19.31 -7.10
CA HIS A 300 7.05 18.25 -7.46
C HIS A 300 7.95 17.87 -6.28
N MET A 301 8.22 16.57 -6.12
CA MET A 301 9.01 16.01 -5.01
C MET A 301 10.43 16.61 -4.87
N ILE A 302 10.95 17.28 -5.90
CA ILE A 302 12.25 17.96 -5.85
C ILE A 302 12.30 19.08 -4.80
N HIS A 303 11.15 19.64 -4.42
CA HIS A 303 11.05 20.68 -3.38
C HIS A 303 11.29 20.13 -1.97
N GLY A 304 11.38 18.81 -1.82
CA GLY A 304 11.68 18.13 -0.57
C GLY A 304 10.58 18.28 0.47
N GLU A 305 10.93 18.04 1.74
CA GLU A 305 9.97 18.07 2.85
C GLU A 305 9.32 19.45 3.11
N ARG A 306 9.78 20.50 2.45
CA ARG A 306 9.19 21.85 2.57
C ARG A 306 7.75 21.90 2.07
N MET A 307 7.34 20.95 1.21
CA MET A 307 5.97 20.82 0.70
C MET A 307 4.96 20.45 1.79
N PHE A 308 5.41 19.94 2.93
CA PHE A 308 4.55 19.43 4.00
C PHE A 308 4.57 20.31 5.26
N LYS A 309 5.02 21.58 5.12
CA LYS A 309 5.05 22.53 6.22
C LYS A 309 3.72 23.23 6.44
#